data_5b0656672decb80467e735aad822c622
#
_entry.id   5b0656672decb80467e735aad822c622
#
_cell.length_a   1.000
_cell.length_b   1.000
_cell.length_c   1.000
_cell.angle_alpha   90.00
_cell.angle_beta   90.00
_cell.angle_gamma   90.00
#
_symmetry.space_group_name_H-M   'P 1'
#
loop_
_entity.id
_entity.type
_entity.pdbx_description
1 polymer ?
#
loop_
_entity_poly.entity_id
_entity_poly.type
_entity_poly.pdbx_seq_one_letter_code
_entity_poly.pdbx_strand_id
1 'polypeptide(L)'
;VLDAAADGLDAVVVHPSGILGPYDNAGNHLVQVIRDYMTGKLPACVRGGYDMVDVRDVAWGCVAAALRGRKGECYILSNRRCNISDLLEMARRVCGGRRLPVLPMGLARAAAPLLAAFARMRGRRPLYTAYSLQALASNDRFSHDKATRELGYRPRDLRLTVRDTVRWLQSHGVKPRRTPRLRRRAARAEV
;
A
#
# COMPACT_ATOMS: atom_id res chain seq x y z
N VAL A 1 -2.70 -27.08 -3.13
CA VAL A 1 -3.82 -26.67 -4.00
C VAL A 1 -3.60 -27.16 -5.42
N LEU A 2 -2.45 -26.89 -6.04
CA LEU A 2 -2.20 -27.29 -7.45
C LEU A 2 -2.19 -28.81 -7.62
N ASP A 3 -1.57 -29.55 -6.69
CA ASP A 3 -1.60 -31.01 -6.69
C ASP A 3 -3.03 -31.53 -6.58
N ALA A 4 -3.82 -31.00 -5.65
CA ALA A 4 -5.22 -31.34 -5.50
C ALA A 4 -6.07 -30.97 -6.73
N ALA A 5 -5.71 -29.91 -7.45
CA ALA A 5 -6.36 -29.54 -8.71
C ALA A 5 -6.01 -30.57 -9.83
N ALA A 6 -4.79 -31.09 -9.86
CA ALA A 6 -4.40 -32.17 -10.76
C ALA A 6 -5.21 -33.46 -10.47
N ASP A 7 -5.47 -33.75 -9.19
CA ASP A 7 -6.26 -34.87 -8.71
C ASP A 7 -7.80 -34.67 -8.82
N GLY A 8 -8.24 -33.55 -9.40
CA GLY A 8 -9.68 -33.37 -9.70
C GLY A 8 -10.33 -32.15 -9.02
N LEU A 9 -9.74 -31.57 -8.01
CA LEU A 9 -10.31 -30.36 -7.33
C LEU A 9 -10.49 -29.22 -8.34
N ASP A 10 -11.70 -28.67 -8.40
CA ASP A 10 -11.95 -27.44 -9.16
C ASP A 10 -11.47 -26.21 -8.36
N ALA A 11 -10.23 -25.80 -8.62
CA ALA A 11 -9.59 -24.72 -7.91
C ALA A 11 -8.71 -23.87 -8.81
N VAL A 12 -8.64 -22.60 -8.51
CA VAL A 12 -7.70 -21.62 -9.08
C VAL A 12 -6.96 -20.91 -7.96
N VAL A 13 -5.76 -20.41 -8.23
CA VAL A 13 -4.95 -19.69 -7.27
C VAL A 13 -4.80 -18.24 -7.72
N VAL A 14 -5.01 -17.28 -6.83
CA VAL A 14 -4.76 -15.86 -7.08
C VAL A 14 -3.62 -15.34 -6.19
N HIS A 15 -2.71 -14.59 -6.78
CA HIS A 15 -1.54 -14.01 -6.12
C HIS A 15 -1.62 -12.48 -6.20
N PRO A 16 -2.24 -11.82 -5.23
CA PRO A 16 -2.23 -10.35 -5.20
C PRO A 16 -0.85 -9.83 -4.82
N SER A 17 -0.45 -8.70 -5.40
CA SER A 17 0.72 -7.93 -4.99
C SER A 17 0.44 -7.14 -3.69
N GLY A 18 1.16 -6.07 -3.42
CA GLY A 18 0.94 -5.25 -2.23
C GLY A 18 -0.43 -4.57 -2.22
N ILE A 19 -1.36 -5.09 -1.42
CA ILE A 19 -2.74 -4.61 -1.39
C ILE A 19 -2.81 -3.26 -0.65
N LEU A 20 -3.45 -2.28 -1.30
CA LEU A 20 -3.73 -0.95 -0.75
C LEU A 20 -5.17 -0.57 -1.10
N GLY A 21 -5.84 0.19 -0.24
CA GLY A 21 -7.18 0.68 -0.57
C GLY A 21 -7.98 1.15 0.64
N PRO A 22 -9.20 1.67 0.42
CA PRO A 22 -10.15 1.94 1.48
C PRO A 22 -10.66 0.64 2.13
N TYR A 23 -11.45 0.79 3.21
CA TYR A 23 -12.08 -0.31 3.96
C TYR A 23 -11.12 -1.19 4.77
N ASP A 24 -9.97 -0.63 5.17
CA ASP A 24 -8.99 -1.33 6.00
C ASP A 24 -9.40 -1.35 7.47
N ASN A 25 -10.09 -2.39 7.89
CA ASN A 25 -10.45 -2.64 9.28
C ASN A 25 -9.43 -3.53 10.02
N ALA A 26 -8.52 -4.16 9.31
CA ALA A 26 -7.53 -5.10 9.85
C ALA A 26 -6.16 -4.48 10.14
N GLY A 27 -5.92 -3.23 9.73
CA GLY A 27 -4.66 -2.53 9.92
C GLY A 27 -3.59 -2.98 8.93
N ASN A 28 -3.87 -2.89 7.64
CA ASN A 28 -2.92 -3.17 6.57
C ASN A 28 -1.69 -2.27 6.67
N HIS A 29 -0.51 -2.84 6.42
CA HIS A 29 0.77 -2.14 6.54
C HIS A 29 0.89 -0.91 5.63
N LEU A 30 0.46 -1.00 4.36
CA LEU A 30 0.54 0.12 3.41
C LEU A 30 -0.46 1.24 3.79
N VAL A 31 -1.65 0.88 4.27
CA VAL A 31 -2.62 1.85 4.80
C VAL A 31 -2.10 2.51 6.07
N GLN A 32 -1.40 1.76 6.94
CA GLN A 32 -0.74 2.31 8.13
C GLN A 32 0.33 3.34 7.76
N VAL A 33 1.13 3.12 6.71
CA VAL A 33 2.12 4.10 6.20
C VAL A 33 1.44 5.42 5.85
N ILE A 34 0.31 5.38 5.12
CA ILE A 34 -0.47 6.58 4.77
C ILE A 34 -1.05 7.24 6.03
N ARG A 35 -1.61 6.48 6.95
CA ARG A 35 -2.17 6.97 8.22
C ARG A 35 -1.10 7.66 9.07
N ASP A 36 0.08 7.07 9.20
CA ASP A 36 1.19 7.63 9.97
C ASP A 36 1.77 8.87 9.31
N TYR A 37 1.78 8.93 7.99
CA TYR A 37 2.09 10.15 7.24
C TYR A 37 1.08 11.26 7.56
N MET A 38 -0.21 10.98 7.41
CA MET A 38 -1.29 11.96 7.65
C MET A 38 -1.24 12.51 9.06
N THR A 39 -1.01 11.66 10.06
CA THR A 39 -0.96 12.07 11.49
C THR A 39 0.38 12.66 11.92
N GLY A 40 1.37 12.72 11.01
CA GLY A 40 2.71 13.26 11.29
C GLY A 40 3.56 12.36 12.19
N LYS A 41 3.22 11.09 12.30
CA LYS A 41 3.98 10.09 13.07
C LYS A 41 5.14 9.51 12.28
N LEU A 42 5.13 9.67 10.94
CA LEU A 42 6.20 9.22 10.06
C LEU A 42 7.26 10.32 9.92
N PRO A 43 8.47 10.16 10.47
CA PRO A 43 9.52 11.19 10.42
C PRO A 43 10.22 11.27 9.06
N ALA A 44 10.39 10.13 8.41
CA ALA A 44 11.08 9.95 7.13
C ALA A 44 10.49 8.75 6.38
N CYS A 45 10.72 8.66 5.08
CA CYS A 45 10.48 7.45 4.30
C CYS A 45 11.80 6.78 3.91
N VAL A 46 11.74 5.52 3.50
CA VAL A 46 12.90 4.74 3.06
C VAL A 46 12.86 4.59 1.54
N ARG A 47 14.03 4.59 0.91
CA ARG A 47 14.16 4.31 -0.53
C ARG A 47 13.71 2.89 -0.82
N GLY A 48 12.85 2.71 -1.81
CA GLY A 48 12.32 1.42 -2.25
C GLY A 48 10.80 1.48 -2.45
N GLY A 49 10.24 0.39 -2.90
CA GLY A 49 8.82 0.28 -3.21
C GLY A 49 8.37 -1.14 -3.43
N TYR A 50 7.10 -1.29 -3.74
CA TYR A 50 6.45 -2.56 -4.06
C TYR A 50 5.62 -2.39 -5.33
N ASP A 51 5.24 -3.49 -5.94
CA ASP A 51 4.04 -3.49 -6.77
C ASP A 51 2.82 -3.32 -5.85
N MET A 52 1.95 -2.38 -6.18
CA MET A 52 0.78 -2.03 -5.35
C MET A 52 -0.49 -2.12 -6.17
N VAL A 53 -1.49 -2.80 -5.62
CA VAL A 53 -2.79 -3.01 -6.25
C VAL A 53 -3.93 -2.55 -5.34
N ASP A 54 -5.04 -2.09 -5.93
CA ASP A 54 -6.24 -1.70 -5.18
C ASP A 54 -6.98 -2.94 -4.64
N VAL A 55 -7.38 -2.88 -3.37
CA VAL A 55 -8.13 -3.96 -2.71
C VAL A 55 -9.42 -4.33 -3.46
N ARG A 56 -10.07 -3.36 -4.11
CA ARG A 56 -11.31 -3.56 -4.88
C ARG A 56 -11.03 -4.30 -6.20
N ASP A 57 -9.86 -4.07 -6.80
CA ASP A 57 -9.43 -4.78 -8.01
C ASP A 57 -9.04 -6.21 -7.67
N VAL A 58 -8.42 -6.44 -6.50
CA VAL A 58 -8.14 -7.78 -5.98
C VAL A 58 -9.45 -8.53 -5.75
N ALA A 59 -10.43 -7.91 -5.06
CA ALA A 59 -11.73 -8.53 -4.81
C ALA A 59 -12.44 -8.90 -6.13
N TRP A 60 -12.46 -7.98 -7.09
CA TRP A 60 -13.00 -8.25 -8.42
C TRP A 60 -12.25 -9.38 -9.12
N GLY A 61 -10.92 -9.38 -9.06
CA GLY A 61 -10.06 -10.41 -9.63
C GLY A 61 -10.30 -11.81 -9.04
N CYS A 62 -10.55 -11.90 -7.73
CA CYS A 62 -10.91 -13.14 -7.06
C CYS A 62 -12.25 -13.69 -7.58
N VAL A 63 -13.26 -12.83 -7.69
CA VAL A 63 -14.57 -13.22 -8.24
C VAL A 63 -14.44 -13.62 -9.71
N ALA A 64 -13.69 -12.87 -10.50
CA ALA A 64 -13.45 -13.20 -11.91
C ALA A 64 -12.69 -14.51 -12.08
N ALA A 65 -11.72 -14.80 -11.20
CA ALA A 65 -10.98 -16.07 -11.20
C ALA A 65 -11.89 -17.25 -10.85
N ALA A 66 -12.77 -17.10 -9.87
CA ALA A 66 -13.75 -18.12 -9.50
C ALA A 66 -14.74 -18.46 -10.64
N LEU A 67 -15.14 -17.44 -11.43
CA LEU A 67 -16.15 -17.60 -12.48
C LEU A 67 -15.58 -17.99 -13.86
N ARG A 68 -14.33 -17.59 -14.15
CA ARG A 68 -13.74 -17.68 -15.49
C ARG A 68 -12.32 -18.26 -15.50
N GLY A 69 -11.73 -18.45 -14.32
CA GLY A 69 -10.39 -19.02 -14.21
C GLY A 69 -10.35 -20.47 -14.67
N ARG A 70 -9.24 -20.86 -15.28
CA ARG A 70 -9.04 -22.26 -15.69
C ARG A 70 -8.57 -23.05 -14.47
N LYS A 71 -9.14 -24.21 -14.27
CA LYS A 71 -8.77 -25.17 -13.21
C LYS A 71 -7.25 -25.40 -13.19
N GLY A 72 -6.66 -25.39 -12.00
CA GLY A 72 -5.24 -25.60 -11.77
C GLY A 72 -4.33 -24.42 -12.12
N GLU A 73 -4.90 -23.29 -12.58
CA GLU A 73 -4.12 -22.14 -13.00
C GLU A 73 -3.91 -21.12 -11.89
N CYS A 74 -2.79 -20.37 -12.01
CA CYS A 74 -2.44 -19.27 -11.13
C CYS A 74 -2.59 -17.92 -11.85
N TYR A 75 -3.16 -16.92 -11.16
CA TYR A 75 -3.34 -15.56 -11.69
C TYR A 75 -2.71 -14.53 -10.76
N ILE A 76 -1.76 -13.75 -11.28
CA ILE A 76 -1.17 -12.63 -10.56
C ILE A 76 -2.11 -11.43 -10.70
N LEU A 77 -2.52 -10.88 -9.56
CA LEU A 77 -3.33 -9.66 -9.48
C LEU A 77 -2.43 -8.50 -9.02
N SER A 78 -1.63 -8.00 -9.94
CA SER A 78 -0.73 -6.85 -9.74
C SER A 78 -1.24 -5.62 -10.47
N ASN A 79 -0.59 -4.47 -10.25
CA ASN A 79 -0.84 -3.26 -11.02
C ASN A 79 0.49 -2.67 -11.47
N ARG A 80 1.15 -1.91 -10.61
CA ARG A 80 2.45 -1.32 -10.94
C ARG A 80 3.33 -1.12 -9.72
N ARG A 81 4.63 -1.13 -9.97
CA ARG A 81 5.62 -0.73 -8.96
C ARG A 81 5.45 0.74 -8.60
N CYS A 82 5.43 1.02 -7.30
CA CYS A 82 5.39 2.37 -6.76
C CYS A 82 6.38 2.51 -5.59
N ASN A 83 7.24 3.54 -5.62
CA ASN A 83 8.09 3.83 -4.48
C ASN A 83 7.27 4.40 -3.32
N ILE A 84 7.72 4.18 -2.10
CA ILE A 84 7.07 4.75 -0.91
C ILE A 84 7.06 6.28 -0.95
N SER A 85 8.12 6.91 -1.47
CA SER A 85 8.16 8.37 -1.68
C SER A 85 7.03 8.87 -2.59
N ASP A 86 6.76 8.14 -3.69
CA ASP A 86 5.75 8.50 -4.67
C ASP A 86 4.34 8.27 -4.13
N LEU A 87 4.15 7.17 -3.37
CA LEU A 87 2.92 6.89 -2.62
C LEU A 87 2.59 8.05 -1.67
N LEU A 88 3.57 8.49 -0.87
CA LEU A 88 3.39 9.59 0.08
C LEU A 88 3.20 10.94 -0.61
N GLU A 89 3.82 11.17 -1.77
CA GLU A 89 3.57 12.39 -2.56
C GLU A 89 2.14 12.40 -3.13
N MET A 90 1.61 11.25 -3.58
CA MET A 90 0.19 11.13 -3.97
C MET A 90 -0.74 11.42 -2.78
N ALA A 91 -0.47 10.85 -1.61
CA ALA A 91 -1.23 11.13 -0.39
C ALA A 91 -1.14 12.62 0.01
N ARG A 92 0.05 13.23 -0.09
CA ARG A 92 0.28 14.67 0.17
C ARG A 92 -0.58 15.57 -0.71
N ARG A 93 -0.75 15.22 -1.97
CA ARG A 93 -1.61 16.00 -2.90
C ARG A 93 -3.08 16.00 -2.49
N VAL A 94 -3.52 14.96 -1.77
CA VAL A 94 -4.91 14.82 -1.32
C VAL A 94 -5.14 15.46 0.05
N CYS A 95 -4.28 15.16 1.04
CA CYS A 95 -4.49 15.60 2.43
C CYS A 95 -3.58 16.76 2.87
N GLY A 96 -2.68 17.23 2.00
CA GLY A 96 -1.65 18.20 2.38
C GLY A 96 -0.51 17.53 3.18
N GLY A 97 0.25 18.35 3.89
CA GLY A 97 1.36 17.88 4.71
C GLY A 97 2.73 18.27 4.14
N ARG A 98 3.79 17.84 4.83
CA ARG A 98 5.18 18.13 4.44
C ARG A 98 5.73 17.00 3.57
N ARG A 99 6.71 17.32 2.72
CA ARG A 99 7.55 16.29 2.11
C ARG A 99 8.44 15.67 3.17
N LEU A 100 8.55 14.33 3.16
CA LEU A 100 9.43 13.62 4.07
C LEU A 100 10.81 13.42 3.45
N PRO A 101 11.88 13.47 4.24
CA PRO A 101 13.21 13.07 3.78
C PRO A 101 13.19 11.58 3.43
N VAL A 102 13.96 11.21 2.40
CA VAL A 102 14.14 9.82 1.96
C VAL A 102 15.47 9.30 2.48
N LEU A 103 15.41 8.33 3.38
CA LEU A 103 16.60 7.71 3.95
C LEU A 103 17.18 6.65 3.01
N PRO A 104 18.50 6.61 2.84
CA PRO A 104 19.18 5.51 2.17
C PRO A 104 18.92 4.18 2.89
N MET A 105 18.86 3.08 2.12
CA MET A 105 18.55 1.75 2.65
C MET A 105 19.53 1.29 3.74
N GLY A 106 20.83 1.61 3.61
CA GLY A 106 21.85 1.28 4.60
C GLY A 106 21.56 1.89 5.98
N LEU A 107 21.24 3.19 6.03
CA LEU A 107 20.86 3.86 7.26
C LEU A 107 19.56 3.31 7.85
N ALA A 108 18.59 2.99 7.01
CA ALA A 108 17.32 2.41 7.44
C ALA A 108 17.53 1.02 8.07
N ARG A 109 18.39 0.18 7.47
CA ARG A 109 18.75 -1.15 8.05
C ARG A 109 19.46 -1.03 9.38
N ALA A 110 20.42 -0.12 9.51
CA ALA A 110 21.12 0.11 10.77
C ALA A 110 20.19 0.63 11.88
N ALA A 111 19.26 1.51 11.56
CA ALA A 111 18.31 2.08 12.52
C ALA A 111 17.11 1.16 12.82
N ALA A 112 16.81 0.18 11.97
CA ALA A 112 15.62 -0.67 12.09
C ALA A 112 15.43 -1.34 13.45
N PRO A 113 16.46 -1.98 14.08
CA PRO A 113 16.28 -2.64 15.38
C PRO A 113 15.89 -1.66 16.48
N LEU A 114 16.52 -0.48 16.51
CA LEU A 114 16.21 0.57 17.49
C LEU A 114 14.79 1.13 17.28
N LEU A 115 14.41 1.40 16.03
CA LEU A 115 13.08 1.88 15.70
C LEU A 115 12.00 0.83 16.01
N ALA A 116 12.29 -0.45 15.78
CA ALA A 116 11.37 -1.54 16.10
C ALA A 116 11.19 -1.70 17.61
N ALA A 117 12.27 -1.65 18.40
CA ALA A 117 12.21 -1.69 19.87
C ALA A 117 11.40 -0.51 20.42
N PHE A 118 11.66 0.71 19.94
CA PHE A 118 10.94 1.90 20.35
C PHE A 118 9.44 1.86 19.98
N ALA A 119 9.12 1.33 18.80
CA ALA A 119 7.72 1.16 18.40
C ALA A 119 6.99 0.16 19.30
N ARG A 120 7.63 -0.97 19.63
CA ARG A 120 7.08 -1.99 20.56
C ARG A 120 6.86 -1.43 21.97
N MET A 121 7.83 -0.68 22.50
CA MET A 121 7.69 -0.02 23.82
C MET A 121 6.50 0.93 23.87
N ARG A 122 6.10 1.51 22.74
CA ARG A 122 4.92 2.38 22.62
C ARG A 122 3.65 1.64 22.21
N GLY A 123 3.63 0.31 22.25
CA GLY A 123 2.48 -0.50 21.84
C GLY A 123 2.11 -0.39 20.37
N ARG A 124 3.06 -0.02 19.51
CA ARG A 124 2.82 0.18 18.06
C ARG A 124 3.45 -0.94 17.24
N ARG A 125 2.81 -1.30 16.15
CA ARG A 125 3.43 -2.18 15.14
C ARG A 125 4.59 -1.45 14.45
N PRO A 126 5.81 -2.01 14.44
CA PRO A 126 6.95 -1.39 13.78
C PRO A 126 6.75 -1.39 12.25
N LEU A 127 6.90 -0.22 11.63
CA LEU A 127 6.84 -0.09 10.17
C LEU A 127 8.11 -0.58 9.48
N TYR A 128 9.25 -0.38 10.12
CA TYR A 128 10.57 -0.74 9.59
C TYR A 128 11.10 -1.96 10.33
N THR A 129 10.83 -3.13 9.77
CA THR A 129 11.43 -4.41 10.20
C THR A 129 12.44 -4.87 9.16
N ALA A 130 13.34 -5.79 9.52
CA ALA A 130 14.28 -6.39 8.56
C ALA A 130 13.54 -6.96 7.34
N TYR A 131 12.42 -7.66 7.58
CA TYR A 131 11.58 -8.21 6.53
C TYR A 131 10.97 -7.12 5.61
N SER A 132 10.39 -6.05 6.20
CA SER A 132 9.80 -4.97 5.39
C SER A 132 10.85 -4.22 4.56
N LEU A 133 12.07 -4.05 5.08
CA LEU A 133 13.18 -3.43 4.36
C LEU A 133 13.72 -4.33 3.25
N GLN A 134 13.76 -5.65 3.48
CA GLN A 134 14.14 -6.62 2.45
C GLN A 134 13.11 -6.65 1.33
N ALA A 135 11.82 -6.66 1.65
CA ALA A 135 10.74 -6.60 0.68
C ALA A 135 10.80 -5.32 -0.18
N LEU A 136 11.12 -4.15 0.43
CA LEU A 136 11.32 -2.88 -0.30
C LEU A 136 12.49 -2.91 -1.29
N ALA A 137 13.47 -3.80 -1.07
CA ALA A 137 14.66 -3.93 -1.90
C ALA A 137 14.58 -5.09 -2.90
N SER A 138 13.59 -5.97 -2.77
CA SER A 138 13.42 -7.14 -3.62
C SER A 138 12.94 -6.78 -5.03
N ASN A 139 13.11 -7.72 -5.97
CA ASN A 139 12.54 -7.59 -7.30
C ASN A 139 11.03 -7.81 -7.23
N ASP A 140 10.29 -6.82 -7.64
CA ASP A 140 8.82 -6.75 -7.58
C ASP A 140 8.21 -6.46 -8.96
N ARG A 141 8.85 -6.96 -10.02
CA ARG A 141 8.33 -6.88 -11.38
C ARG A 141 7.35 -8.03 -11.62
N PHE A 142 6.09 -7.76 -11.35
CA PHE A 142 5.00 -8.70 -11.61
C PHE A 142 4.24 -8.30 -12.86
N SER A 143 3.83 -9.28 -13.68
CA SER A 143 2.91 -9.07 -14.78
C SER A 143 1.54 -9.64 -14.46
N HIS A 144 0.50 -8.87 -14.73
CA HIS A 144 -0.89 -9.32 -14.68
C HIS A 144 -1.47 -9.64 -16.07
N ASP A 145 -0.62 -9.77 -17.09
CA ASP A 145 -1.05 -9.97 -18.49
C ASP A 145 -1.96 -11.20 -18.67
N LYS A 146 -1.64 -12.31 -17.97
CA LYS A 146 -2.48 -13.51 -17.98
C LYS A 146 -3.86 -13.22 -17.39
N ALA A 147 -3.92 -12.56 -16.23
CA ALA A 147 -5.19 -12.18 -15.62
C ALA A 147 -5.98 -11.22 -16.52
N THR A 148 -5.30 -10.29 -17.21
CA THR A 148 -5.94 -9.40 -18.18
C THR A 148 -6.55 -10.16 -19.35
N ARG A 149 -5.81 -11.08 -19.95
CA ARG A 149 -6.29 -11.86 -21.11
C ARG A 149 -7.40 -12.82 -20.76
N GLU A 150 -7.27 -13.56 -19.67
CA GLU A 150 -8.14 -14.69 -19.35
C GLU A 150 -9.32 -14.29 -18.45
N LEU A 151 -9.12 -13.34 -17.54
CA LEU A 151 -10.15 -12.90 -16.60
C LEU A 151 -10.78 -11.55 -16.97
N GLY A 152 -10.15 -10.79 -17.88
CA GLY A 152 -10.53 -9.40 -18.16
C GLY A 152 -10.10 -8.43 -17.05
N TYR A 153 -9.07 -8.79 -16.27
CA TYR A 153 -8.55 -7.99 -15.17
C TYR A 153 -7.98 -6.68 -15.67
N ARG A 154 -8.44 -5.55 -15.09
CA ARG A 154 -7.99 -4.19 -15.42
C ARG A 154 -7.85 -3.37 -14.15
N PRO A 155 -6.64 -3.30 -13.55
CA PRO A 155 -6.44 -2.55 -12.33
C PRO A 155 -6.57 -1.04 -12.57
N ARG A 156 -7.14 -0.34 -11.60
CA ARG A 156 -7.33 1.12 -11.64
C ARG A 156 -6.02 1.89 -11.44
N ASP A 157 -6.02 3.18 -11.81
CA ASP A 157 -4.88 4.05 -11.51
C ASP A 157 -4.66 4.13 -9.99
N LEU A 158 -3.42 3.89 -9.56
CA LEU A 158 -3.00 3.92 -8.16
C LEU A 158 -3.27 5.29 -7.48
N ARG A 159 -3.31 6.38 -8.27
CA ARG A 159 -3.68 7.71 -7.74
C ARG A 159 -5.12 7.72 -7.21
N LEU A 160 -6.02 7.02 -7.86
CA LEU A 160 -7.41 6.88 -7.40
C LEU A 160 -7.46 6.06 -6.12
N THR A 161 -6.72 4.96 -6.05
CA THR A 161 -6.57 4.13 -4.85
C THR A 161 -6.09 4.95 -3.66
N VAL A 162 -5.00 5.71 -3.82
CA VAL A 162 -4.45 6.55 -2.76
C VAL A 162 -5.43 7.65 -2.33
N ARG A 163 -6.06 8.32 -3.30
CA ARG A 163 -7.08 9.34 -3.02
C ARG A 163 -8.22 8.77 -2.18
N ASP A 164 -8.75 7.64 -2.59
CA ASP A 164 -9.90 7.01 -1.94
C ASP A 164 -9.51 6.46 -0.55
N THR A 165 -8.30 5.92 -0.40
CA THR A 165 -7.76 5.50 0.91
C THR A 165 -7.63 6.69 1.87
N VAL A 166 -7.06 7.82 1.41
CA VAL A 166 -6.93 9.02 2.23
C VAL A 166 -8.30 9.55 2.66
N ARG A 167 -9.26 9.63 1.73
CA ARG A 167 -10.63 10.07 2.02
C ARG A 167 -11.33 9.15 3.00
N TRP A 168 -11.18 7.85 2.83
CA TRP A 168 -11.73 6.86 3.75
C TRP A 168 -11.13 7.00 5.16
N LEU A 169 -9.81 7.17 5.27
CA LEU A 169 -9.17 7.43 6.54
C LEU A 169 -9.69 8.71 7.21
N GLN A 170 -9.92 9.78 6.43
CA GLN A 170 -10.48 11.04 6.93
C GLN A 170 -11.90 10.86 7.46
N SER A 171 -12.76 10.15 6.74
CA SER A 171 -14.13 9.86 7.18
C SER A 171 -14.20 8.95 8.42
N HIS A 172 -13.12 8.19 8.69
CA HIS A 172 -12.96 7.34 9.88
C HIS A 172 -12.09 8.00 10.97
N GLY A 173 -12.10 9.33 11.04
CA GLY A 173 -11.53 10.10 12.14
C GLY A 173 -10.02 10.36 12.07
N VAL A 174 -9.33 9.96 11.00
CA VAL A 174 -7.91 10.28 10.83
C VAL A 174 -7.75 11.72 10.35
N LYS A 175 -7.34 12.61 11.27
CA LYS A 175 -7.16 14.03 10.98
C LYS A 175 -5.72 14.29 10.48
N PRO A 176 -5.54 14.91 9.28
CA PRO A 176 -4.22 15.30 8.82
C PRO A 176 -3.59 16.34 9.74
N ARG A 177 -2.29 16.17 10.02
CA ARG A 177 -1.53 17.17 10.75
C ARG A 177 -1.33 18.41 9.87
N ARG A 178 -2.01 19.50 10.19
CA ARG A 178 -1.85 20.79 9.47
C ARG A 178 -0.42 21.31 9.61
N THR A 179 0.22 21.60 8.48
CA THR A 179 1.51 22.32 8.48
C THR A 179 1.29 23.80 8.75
N PRO A 180 2.21 24.50 9.46
CA PRO A 180 2.06 25.91 9.81
C PRO A 180 1.82 26.87 8.61
N ARG A 181 2.27 26.52 7.41
CA ARG A 181 2.05 27.31 6.18
C ARG A 181 0.59 27.37 5.72
N LEU A 182 -0.22 26.35 5.98
CA LEU A 182 -1.64 26.35 5.66
C LEU A 182 -2.46 27.19 6.65
N ARG A 183 -2.01 27.34 7.89
CA ARG A 183 -2.63 28.25 8.86
C ARG A 183 -2.55 29.72 8.44
N ARG A 184 -1.45 30.15 7.79
CA ARG A 184 -1.29 31.54 7.33
C ARG A 184 -2.14 31.88 6.10
N ARG A 185 -2.52 30.91 5.26
CA ARG A 185 -3.42 31.14 4.11
C ARG A 185 -4.90 31.17 4.52
N ALA A 186 -5.32 30.32 5.43
CA ALA A 186 -6.69 30.36 5.96
C ALA A 186 -6.96 31.65 6.74
N ALA A 187 -6.04 32.06 7.61
CA ALA A 187 -6.14 33.32 8.36
C ALA A 187 -6.07 34.60 7.51
N ARG A 188 -5.60 34.52 6.25
CA ARG A 188 -5.62 35.66 5.29
C ARG A 188 -6.84 35.65 4.36
N ALA A 189 -7.64 34.59 4.36
CA ALA A 189 -8.87 34.51 3.58
C ALA A 189 -10.12 34.86 4.42
N GLU A 190 -9.94 35.07 5.73
CA GLU A 190 -10.99 35.48 6.68
C GLU A 190 -10.86 36.95 7.11
N VAL A 191 -10.01 37.76 6.44
CA VAL A 191 -9.91 39.21 6.53
C VAL A 191 -10.16 39.82 5.15
#